data_a0962a93fff497da29f45641409e0042
#
_entry.id   a0962a93fff497da29f45641409e0042
#
_cell.length_a   1.000
_cell.length_b   1.000
_cell.length_c   1.000
_cell.angle_alpha   90.00
_cell.angle_beta   90.00
_cell.angle_gamma   90.00
#
_symmetry.space_group_name_H-M   'P 1'
#
loop_
_entity.id
_entity.type
_entity.pdbx_description
1 polymer ?
#
loop_
_entity_poly.entity_id
_entity_poly.type
_entity_poly.pdbx_seq_one_letter_code
_entity_poly.pdbx_strand_id
1 'polypeptide(L)'
;VDSVIYRRVAAVDSTLAGKDIFHILPSKRAGDDADVQIRQSQEIMSSMRQHIASNSKRTSSGYRVRIFFDNKQTARTESEKTLKRFKELFPGVAAYRIYANPYFKVTVGDFRTKSEAMALLTRIKGAFPSAFVVKESIEYPVVDSDNAVIADTVKVMRKVGK
;
A
#
# COMPACT_ATOMS: atom_id res chain seq x y z
N VAL A 1 -3.94 -29.92 12.25
CA VAL A 1 -3.24 -30.15 10.99
C VAL A 1 -3.03 -28.79 10.35
N ASP A 2 -1.78 -28.42 10.10
CA ASP A 2 -1.45 -27.18 9.42
C ASP A 2 -1.71 -27.39 7.91
N SER A 3 -2.59 -26.57 7.35
CA SER A 3 -2.86 -26.55 5.91
C SER A 3 -2.23 -25.30 5.32
N VAL A 4 -1.45 -25.48 4.25
CA VAL A 4 -0.84 -24.38 3.52
C VAL A 4 -1.75 -24.04 2.36
N ILE A 5 -2.30 -22.83 2.35
CA ILE A 5 -3.07 -22.30 1.24
C ILE A 5 -2.15 -21.45 0.38
N TYR A 6 -1.90 -21.87 -0.84
CA TYR A 6 -1.18 -21.08 -1.83
C TYR A 6 -2.17 -20.14 -2.52
N ARG A 7 -2.08 -18.85 -2.27
CA ARG A 7 -2.76 -17.85 -3.08
C ARG A 7 -1.87 -17.49 -4.27
N ARG A 8 -2.36 -17.77 -5.46
CA ARG A 8 -1.79 -17.13 -6.65
C ARG A 8 -2.14 -15.65 -6.58
N VAL A 9 -1.19 -14.84 -6.21
CA VAL A 9 -1.21 -13.43 -6.57
C VAL A 9 -0.93 -13.40 -8.07
N ALA A 10 -1.69 -12.60 -8.84
CA ALA A 10 -1.51 -12.49 -10.27
C ALA A 10 -0.02 -12.33 -10.58
N ALA A 11 0.57 -13.29 -11.30
CA ALA A 11 1.95 -13.20 -11.73
C ALA A 11 2.02 -12.06 -12.74
N VAL A 12 2.46 -10.88 -12.30
CA VAL A 12 2.85 -9.82 -13.21
C VAL A 12 4.14 -10.27 -13.88
N ASP A 13 4.13 -10.29 -15.20
CA ASP A 13 5.36 -10.50 -15.95
C ASP A 13 6.32 -9.35 -15.60
N SER A 14 7.33 -9.64 -14.78
CA SER A 14 8.32 -8.66 -14.33
C SER A 14 9.07 -8.00 -15.48
N THR A 15 9.07 -8.61 -16.67
CA THR A 15 9.66 -8.05 -17.88
C THR A 15 8.85 -6.86 -18.42
N LEU A 16 7.57 -6.74 -18.02
CA LEU A 16 6.66 -5.66 -18.42
C LEU A 16 6.52 -4.58 -17.33
N ALA A 17 6.99 -4.86 -16.12
CA ALA A 17 6.89 -3.92 -15.01
C ALA A 17 7.64 -2.61 -15.31
N GLY A 18 6.98 -1.47 -15.11
CA GLY A 18 7.54 -0.14 -15.36
C GLY A 18 7.69 0.26 -16.84
N LYS A 19 7.27 -0.59 -17.77
CA LYS A 19 7.29 -0.24 -19.21
C LYS A 19 5.99 0.45 -19.63
N ASP A 20 6.13 1.44 -20.48
CA ASP A 20 4.99 2.14 -21.09
C ASP A 20 4.26 1.20 -22.06
N ILE A 21 2.96 1.00 -21.83
CA ILE A 21 2.09 0.16 -22.65
C ILE A 21 2.12 0.54 -24.14
N PHE A 22 2.26 1.82 -24.46
CA PHE A 22 2.32 2.32 -25.82
C PHE A 22 3.61 1.94 -26.55
N HIS A 23 4.65 1.56 -25.81
CA HIS A 23 5.90 1.03 -26.37
C HIS A 23 5.91 -0.51 -26.43
N ILE A 24 5.11 -1.17 -25.60
CA ILE A 24 5.07 -2.63 -25.54
C ILE A 24 4.11 -3.21 -26.60
N LEU A 25 2.92 -2.61 -26.74
CA LEU A 25 1.89 -3.13 -27.64
C LEU A 25 2.30 -3.22 -29.11
N PRO A 26 3.06 -2.26 -29.69
CA PRO A 26 3.54 -2.37 -31.07
C PRO A 26 4.67 -3.37 -31.27
N SER A 27 5.28 -3.87 -30.18
CA SER A 27 6.42 -4.78 -30.27
C SER A 27 5.94 -6.19 -30.57
N LYS A 28 6.26 -6.70 -31.77
CA LYS A 28 6.02 -8.10 -32.13
C LYS A 28 6.88 -9.01 -31.27
N ARG A 29 6.26 -9.94 -30.56
CA ARG A 29 6.93 -11.07 -29.90
C ARG A 29 6.90 -12.27 -30.86
N ALA A 30 7.93 -13.09 -30.82
CA ALA A 30 7.96 -14.33 -31.60
C ALA A 30 6.79 -15.24 -31.18
N GLY A 31 5.87 -15.52 -32.09
CA GLY A 31 4.66 -16.28 -31.84
C GLY A 31 3.37 -15.49 -31.65
N ASP A 32 3.42 -14.16 -31.72
CA ASP A 32 2.21 -13.34 -31.70
C ASP A 32 1.67 -13.09 -33.11
N ASP A 33 0.40 -13.46 -33.34
CA ASP A 33 -0.32 -13.18 -34.59
C ASP A 33 -0.92 -11.76 -34.64
N ALA A 34 -0.86 -11.03 -33.52
CA ALA A 34 -1.43 -9.68 -33.41
C ALA A 34 -0.41 -8.59 -33.77
N ASP A 35 -0.82 -7.69 -34.69
CA ASP A 35 -0.11 -6.47 -35.02
C ASP A 35 -0.88 -5.26 -34.50
N VAL A 36 -0.39 -4.60 -33.46
CA VAL A 36 -1.05 -3.44 -32.86
C VAL A 36 -0.40 -2.16 -33.34
N GLN A 37 -1.15 -1.35 -34.10
CA GLN A 37 -0.73 -0.03 -34.54
C GLN A 37 -1.45 1.04 -33.71
N ILE A 38 -0.71 1.82 -32.93
CA ILE A 38 -1.25 2.91 -32.15
C ILE A 38 -1.15 4.20 -32.97
N ARG A 39 -2.32 4.76 -33.33
CA ARG A 39 -2.42 6.03 -34.04
C ARG A 39 -3.10 7.06 -33.13
N GLN A 40 -2.36 8.06 -32.71
CA GLN A 40 -2.87 9.13 -31.87
C GLN A 40 -2.18 10.46 -32.21
N SER A 41 -2.88 11.57 -31.99
CA SER A 41 -2.30 12.88 -32.24
C SER A 41 -1.24 13.24 -31.20
N GLN A 42 -0.34 14.15 -31.56
CA GLN A 42 0.72 14.66 -30.68
C GLN A 42 0.12 15.32 -29.43
N GLU A 43 -1.01 16.02 -29.57
CA GLU A 43 -1.72 16.68 -28.48
C GLU A 43 -2.25 15.67 -27.45
N ILE A 44 -2.80 14.55 -27.90
CA ILE A 44 -3.27 13.46 -27.01
C ILE A 44 -2.08 12.86 -26.26
N MET A 45 -0.97 12.57 -26.95
CA MET A 45 0.23 12.04 -26.31
C MET A 45 0.79 12.99 -25.25
N SER A 46 0.88 14.28 -25.57
CA SER A 46 1.42 15.28 -24.64
C SER A 46 0.52 15.43 -23.41
N SER A 47 -0.79 15.47 -23.60
CA SER A 47 -1.78 15.55 -22.51
C SER A 47 -1.75 14.31 -21.61
N MET A 48 -1.61 13.12 -22.19
CA MET A 48 -1.46 11.89 -21.41
C MET A 48 -0.19 11.89 -20.58
N ARG A 49 0.95 12.26 -21.16
CA ARG A 49 2.23 12.35 -20.43
C ARG A 49 2.15 13.35 -19.27
N GLN A 50 1.54 14.51 -19.51
CA GLN A 50 1.32 15.51 -18.49
C GLN A 50 0.40 14.98 -17.36
N HIS A 51 -0.66 14.25 -17.73
CA HIS A 51 -1.56 13.63 -16.75
C HIS A 51 -0.86 12.57 -15.91
N ILE A 52 -0.09 11.69 -16.52
CA ILE A 52 0.72 10.67 -15.83
C ILE A 52 1.71 11.33 -14.87
N ALA A 53 2.45 12.35 -15.33
CA ALA A 53 3.41 13.08 -14.51
C ALA A 53 2.74 13.78 -13.30
N SER A 54 1.51 14.29 -13.47
CA SER A 54 0.77 14.92 -12.39
C SER A 54 0.19 13.92 -11.39
N ASN A 55 -0.09 12.68 -11.82
CA ASN A 55 -0.70 11.65 -10.97
C ASN A 55 0.22 11.21 -9.81
N SER A 56 1.53 11.26 -9.99
CA SER A 56 2.50 10.92 -8.93
C SER A 56 2.37 11.81 -7.68
N LYS A 57 1.79 13.02 -7.83
CA LYS A 57 1.58 13.99 -6.75
C LYS A 57 0.15 13.97 -6.19
N ARG A 58 -0.75 13.18 -6.79
CA ARG A 58 -2.13 13.10 -6.34
C ARG A 58 -2.25 12.30 -5.06
N THR A 59 -3.01 12.84 -4.12
CA THR A 59 -3.42 12.14 -2.90
C THR A 59 -4.91 11.81 -2.98
N SER A 60 -5.32 10.73 -2.35
CA SER A 60 -6.70 10.34 -2.22
C SER A 60 -7.17 10.51 -0.78
N SER A 61 -8.46 10.74 -0.56
CA SER A 61 -9.04 10.68 0.78
C SER A 61 -9.20 9.22 1.19
N GLY A 62 -8.69 8.89 2.37
CA GLY A 62 -8.76 7.54 2.91
C GLY A 62 -8.68 7.53 4.42
N TYR A 63 -8.20 6.42 4.97
CA TYR A 63 -8.12 6.18 6.40
C TYR A 63 -6.72 5.74 6.79
N ARG A 64 -6.24 6.27 7.92
CA ARG A 64 -5.00 5.87 8.58
C ARG A 64 -5.30 5.51 10.04
N VAL A 65 -4.42 4.78 10.67
CA VAL A 65 -4.49 4.58 12.11
C VAL A 65 -3.49 5.51 12.77
N ARG A 66 -3.97 6.38 13.67
CA ARG A 66 -3.12 7.28 14.46
C ARG A 66 -2.70 6.57 15.73
N ILE A 67 -1.39 6.43 15.93
CA ILE A 67 -0.79 5.75 17.08
C ILE A 67 -0.15 6.70 18.08
N PHE A 68 0.10 7.96 17.69
CA PHE A 68 0.65 9.01 18.54
C PHE A 68 0.11 10.38 18.16
N PHE A 69 -0.21 11.19 19.16
CA PHE A 69 -0.62 12.58 18.98
C PHE A 69 -0.38 13.35 20.28
N ASP A 70 0.61 14.25 20.31
CA ASP A 70 0.91 15.08 21.49
C ASP A 70 1.61 16.39 21.05
N ASN A 71 1.55 17.41 21.94
CA ASN A 71 2.21 18.71 21.76
C ASN A 71 3.19 19.07 22.88
N LYS A 72 3.46 18.15 23.81
CA LYS A 72 4.40 18.37 24.91
C LYS A 72 5.81 18.62 24.38
N GLN A 73 6.66 19.19 25.20
CA GLN A 73 8.06 19.46 24.86
C GLN A 73 8.82 18.17 24.46
N THR A 74 8.44 17.04 25.04
CA THR A 74 9.01 15.71 24.75
C THR A 74 8.39 15.02 23.51
N ALA A 75 7.28 15.57 22.98
CA ALA A 75 6.50 14.95 21.90
C ALA A 75 7.33 14.66 20.64
N ARG A 76 8.35 15.50 20.34
CA ARG A 76 9.28 15.27 19.24
C ARG A 76 10.02 13.93 19.39
N THR A 77 10.62 13.70 20.55
CA THR A 77 11.40 12.49 20.83
C THR A 77 10.50 11.26 20.99
N GLU A 78 9.35 11.43 21.64
CA GLU A 78 8.40 10.34 21.85
C GLU A 78 7.75 9.90 20.54
N SER A 79 7.42 10.81 19.64
CA SER A 79 6.91 10.48 18.31
C SER A 79 7.92 9.69 17.47
N GLU A 80 9.21 10.03 17.59
CA GLU A 80 10.28 9.32 16.89
C GLU A 80 10.48 7.89 17.44
N LYS A 81 10.51 7.75 18.76
CA LYS A 81 10.55 6.43 19.42
C LYS A 81 9.35 5.57 19.05
N THR A 82 8.16 6.17 19.03
CA THR A 82 6.92 5.47 18.64
C THR A 82 6.96 5.00 17.19
N LEU A 83 7.43 5.85 16.27
CA LEU A 83 7.62 5.48 14.88
C LEU A 83 8.60 4.31 14.71
N LYS A 84 9.76 4.39 15.39
CA LYS A 84 10.79 3.35 15.33
C LYS A 84 10.25 2.01 15.85
N ARG A 85 9.64 2.02 17.04
CA ARG A 85 8.99 0.84 17.62
C ARG A 85 7.93 0.23 16.71
N PHE A 86 7.13 1.07 16.04
CA PHE A 86 6.12 0.58 15.12
C PHE A 86 6.74 -0.14 13.91
N LYS A 87 7.77 0.44 13.29
CA LYS A 87 8.46 -0.16 12.15
C LYS A 87 9.15 -1.49 12.49
N GLU A 88 9.64 -1.63 13.72
CA GLU A 88 10.23 -2.88 14.22
C GLU A 88 9.18 -3.99 14.40
N LEU A 89 7.99 -3.63 14.93
CA LEU A 89 6.92 -4.60 15.22
C LEU A 89 6.09 -4.96 13.99
N PHE A 90 5.93 -4.02 13.04
CA PHE A 90 5.09 -4.16 11.86
C PHE A 90 5.83 -3.75 10.58
N PRO A 91 6.89 -4.49 10.20
CA PRO A 91 7.60 -4.23 8.95
C PRO A 91 6.64 -4.42 7.76
N GLY A 92 6.73 -3.54 6.77
CA GLY A 92 5.86 -3.56 5.59
C GLY A 92 4.59 -2.72 5.69
N VAL A 93 4.26 -2.14 6.85
CA VAL A 93 3.20 -1.14 6.97
C VAL A 93 3.79 0.26 6.91
N ALA A 94 3.28 1.08 6.00
CA ALA A 94 3.71 2.47 5.87
C ALA A 94 3.46 3.24 7.19
N ALA A 95 4.43 4.06 7.60
CA ALA A 95 4.34 4.82 8.83
C ALA A 95 4.90 6.23 8.62
N TYR A 96 4.13 7.24 9.00
CA TYR A 96 4.36 8.65 8.75
C TYR A 96 4.42 9.41 10.06
N ARG A 97 5.47 10.22 10.24
CA ARG A 97 5.58 11.17 11.34
C ARG A 97 5.48 12.57 10.79
N ILE A 98 4.50 13.31 11.25
CA ILE A 98 4.19 14.66 10.76
C ILE A 98 4.15 15.61 11.93
N TYR A 99 4.77 16.78 11.76
CA TYR A 99 4.58 17.92 12.65
C TYR A 99 3.48 18.83 12.08
N ALA A 100 2.39 18.95 12.79
CA ALA A 100 1.30 19.87 12.48
C ALA A 100 1.17 20.83 13.67
N ASN A 101 1.85 21.97 13.61
CA ASN A 101 1.99 22.93 14.69
C ASN A 101 0.71 23.11 15.51
N PRO A 102 0.75 22.90 16.85
CA PRO A 102 1.90 22.54 17.70
C PRO A 102 2.10 21.02 17.92
N TYR A 103 1.38 20.16 17.21
CA TYR A 103 1.30 18.72 17.49
C TYR A 103 2.27 17.88 16.64
N PHE A 104 2.90 16.91 17.28
CA PHE A 104 3.52 15.76 16.60
C PHE A 104 2.52 14.63 16.50
N LYS A 105 2.36 14.08 15.30
CA LYS A 105 1.48 12.94 15.05
C LYS A 105 2.23 11.82 14.33
N VAL A 106 1.91 10.58 14.70
CA VAL A 106 2.34 9.39 13.97
C VAL A 106 1.11 8.65 13.49
N THR A 107 1.01 8.47 12.18
CA THR A 107 -0.07 7.74 11.51
C THR A 107 0.51 6.59 10.71
N VAL A 108 -0.23 5.49 10.61
CA VAL A 108 0.23 4.26 9.96
C VAL A 108 -0.82 3.68 9.04
N GLY A 109 -0.33 3.07 7.96
CA GLY A 109 -1.15 2.48 6.89
C GLY A 109 -1.81 3.51 5.99
N ASP A 110 -2.09 3.10 4.76
CA ASP A 110 -2.86 3.86 3.79
C ASP A 110 -4.02 2.97 3.32
N PHE A 111 -5.23 3.25 3.83
CA PHE A 111 -6.40 2.41 3.59
C PHE A 111 -7.48 3.19 2.85
N ARG A 112 -8.08 2.56 1.86
CA ARG A 112 -9.19 3.17 1.10
C ARG A 112 -10.50 3.12 1.89
N THR A 113 -10.66 2.11 2.73
CA THR A 113 -11.88 1.89 3.52
C THR A 113 -11.60 1.93 5.01
N LYS A 114 -12.62 2.31 5.77
CA LYS A 114 -12.57 2.29 7.24
C LYS A 114 -12.39 0.87 7.79
N SER A 115 -12.98 -0.12 7.11
CA SER A 115 -12.90 -1.53 7.53
C SER A 115 -11.48 -2.06 7.48
N GLU A 116 -10.71 -1.74 6.43
CA GLU A 116 -9.29 -2.10 6.33
C GLU A 116 -8.46 -1.45 7.45
N ALA A 117 -8.69 -0.16 7.72
CA ALA A 117 -8.03 0.54 8.81
C ALA A 117 -8.38 -0.07 10.19
N MET A 118 -9.63 -0.49 10.39
CA MET A 118 -10.07 -1.18 11.61
C MET A 118 -9.41 -2.55 11.77
N ALA A 119 -9.19 -3.30 10.69
CA ALA A 119 -8.47 -4.56 10.73
C ALA A 119 -7.02 -4.37 11.21
N LEU A 120 -6.31 -3.35 10.70
CA LEU A 120 -5.00 -3.00 11.24
C LEU A 120 -5.08 -2.56 12.70
N LEU A 121 -6.05 -1.69 13.05
CA LEU A 121 -6.23 -1.22 14.42
C LEU A 121 -6.33 -2.38 15.42
N THR A 122 -7.15 -3.39 15.11
CA THR A 122 -7.31 -4.58 15.96
C THR A 122 -5.98 -5.32 16.16
N ARG A 123 -5.17 -5.44 15.11
CA ARG A 123 -3.85 -6.09 15.20
C ARG A 123 -2.86 -5.34 16.08
N ILE A 124 -2.88 -4.01 16.02
CA ILE A 124 -1.88 -3.18 16.74
C ILE A 124 -2.34 -2.72 18.12
N LYS A 125 -3.62 -2.91 18.49
CA LYS A 125 -4.23 -2.41 19.73
C LYS A 125 -3.50 -2.88 20.97
N GLY A 126 -2.96 -4.11 20.98
CA GLY A 126 -2.18 -4.63 22.08
C GLY A 126 -0.87 -3.87 22.32
N ALA A 127 -0.20 -3.42 21.28
CA ALA A 127 1.06 -2.67 21.37
C ALA A 127 0.85 -1.15 21.49
N PHE A 128 -0.26 -0.63 20.94
CA PHE A 128 -0.62 0.80 20.91
C PHE A 128 -2.08 1.00 21.36
N PRO A 129 -2.37 0.95 22.68
CA PRO A 129 -3.74 1.00 23.22
C PRO A 129 -4.50 2.29 22.85
N SER A 130 -3.79 3.41 22.74
CA SER A 130 -4.35 4.72 22.38
C SER A 130 -4.60 4.91 20.87
N ALA A 131 -4.33 3.90 20.06
CA ALA A 131 -4.51 3.99 18.60
C ALA A 131 -5.99 4.10 18.23
N PHE A 132 -6.28 4.89 17.19
CA PHE A 132 -7.61 5.06 16.61
C PHE A 132 -7.56 5.40 15.12
N VAL A 133 -8.65 5.11 14.41
CA VAL A 133 -8.78 5.39 12.98
C VAL A 133 -9.08 6.86 12.74
N VAL A 134 -8.38 7.47 11.79
CA VAL A 134 -8.59 8.85 11.33
C VAL A 134 -8.80 8.87 9.82
N LYS A 135 -9.59 9.83 9.35
CA LYS A 135 -9.72 10.13 7.92
C LYS A 135 -8.66 11.17 7.56
N GLU A 136 -7.79 10.84 6.61
CA GLU A 136 -6.70 11.72 6.16
C GLU A 136 -6.47 11.52 4.66
N SER A 137 -5.67 12.41 4.06
CA SER A 137 -5.14 12.15 2.72
C SER A 137 -4.15 10.99 2.78
N ILE A 138 -4.34 10.02 1.89
CA ILE A 138 -3.48 8.85 1.76
C ILE A 138 -2.73 8.89 0.44
N GLU A 139 -1.59 8.22 0.40
CA GLU A 139 -0.87 7.98 -0.84
C GLU A 139 -1.56 6.87 -1.63
N TYR A 140 -1.43 6.92 -2.96
CA TYR A 140 -1.92 5.80 -3.77
C TYR A 140 -1.05 4.58 -3.52
N PRO A 141 -1.67 3.39 -3.37
CA PRO A 141 -0.91 2.16 -3.25
C PRO A 141 -0.09 1.94 -4.52
N VAL A 142 1.16 1.50 -4.35
CA VAL A 142 2.00 1.09 -5.47
C VAL A 142 1.41 -0.19 -6.04
N VAL A 143 0.86 -0.11 -7.26
CA VAL A 143 0.14 -1.22 -7.90
C VAL A 143 1.11 -2.33 -8.32
N ASP A 144 2.38 -1.99 -8.55
CA ASP A 144 3.42 -2.89 -9.08
C ASP A 144 4.29 -3.53 -8.00
N SER A 145 4.02 -3.25 -6.71
CA SER A 145 4.80 -3.85 -5.64
C SER A 145 4.32 -5.27 -5.33
N ASP A 146 5.17 -6.21 -5.63
CA ASP A 146 5.19 -7.56 -5.10
C ASP A 146 3.94 -8.42 -5.34
N ASN A 147 3.82 -8.90 -6.57
CA ASN A 147 3.02 -10.08 -6.88
C ASN A 147 3.74 -11.38 -6.44
N ALA A 148 4.40 -11.36 -5.31
CA ALA A 148 5.00 -12.54 -4.72
C ALA A 148 3.90 -13.49 -4.22
N VAL A 149 4.09 -14.77 -4.47
CA VAL A 149 3.25 -15.83 -3.89
C VAL A 149 3.44 -15.80 -2.38
N ILE A 150 2.41 -15.37 -1.66
CA ILE A 150 2.40 -15.42 -0.19
C ILE A 150 1.83 -16.79 0.20
N ALA A 151 2.65 -17.58 0.88
CA ALA A 151 2.19 -18.81 1.52
C ALA A 151 1.60 -18.46 2.89
N ASP A 152 0.29 -18.48 3.01
CA ASP A 152 -0.41 -18.32 4.29
C ASP A 152 -0.59 -19.70 4.94
N THR A 153 -0.03 -19.88 6.14
CA THR A 153 -0.25 -21.09 6.93
C THR A 153 -1.52 -20.90 7.76
N VAL A 154 -2.59 -21.61 7.38
CA VAL A 154 -3.87 -21.59 8.09
C VAL A 154 -3.96 -22.82 8.98
N LYS A 155 -4.16 -22.62 10.29
CA LYS A 155 -4.49 -23.72 11.21
C LYS A 155 -5.93 -24.13 11.02
N VAL A 156 -6.16 -25.26 10.35
CA VAL A 156 -7.50 -25.82 10.17
C VAL A 156 -7.79 -26.77 11.35
N MET A 157 -8.76 -26.39 12.18
CA MET A 157 -9.31 -27.33 13.20
C MET A 157 -10.19 -28.37 12.50
N ARG A 158 -9.74 -29.61 12.45
CA ARG A 158 -10.55 -30.73 11.98
C ARG A 158 -11.41 -31.23 13.14
N LYS A 159 -12.74 -31.21 12.99
CA LYS A 159 -13.63 -31.94 13.92
C LYS A 159 -13.25 -33.42 13.83
N VAL A 160 -12.75 -33.97 14.93
CA VAL A 160 -12.63 -35.40 15.09
C VAL A 160 -14.05 -35.91 15.33
N GLY A 161 -14.63 -36.57 14.34
CA GLY A 161 -15.91 -37.27 14.51
C GLY A 161 -15.76 -38.34 15.56
N LYS A 162 -16.76 -38.41 16.47
CA LYS A 162 -16.95 -39.54 17.36
C LYS A 162 -17.37 -40.77 16.57
#